data_bd813819c69364d5366e69f950ef67c5
#
_entry.id   bd813819c69364d5366e69f950ef67c5
#
_cell.length_a   1.000
_cell.length_b   1.000
_cell.length_c   1.000
_cell.angle_alpha   90.00
_cell.angle_beta   90.00
_cell.angle_gamma   90.00
#
_symmetry.space_group_name_H-M   'P 1'
#
loop_
_entity.id
_entity.type
_entity.pdbx_description
1 polymer ?
#
loop_
_entity_poly.entity_id
_entity_poly.type
_entity_poly.pdbx_seq_one_letter_code
_entity_poly.pdbx_strand_id
1 'polypeptide(L)'
;MVKFLVLVIFTLLAQARLGGASDQRFPFVRFQGCYDGDTCTTTDSEKVRLACIDAPELTKRPRLRATRMRPIAYDNSLFERSADHLRALVSGRMVGIRRITTDRHGRTVAELFIDDKNVGQQQVMSGHAVISRKYAWQCAWALGS
;
A
#
# COMPACT_ATOMS: atom_id res chain seq x y z
N MET A 1 -61.75 16.78 45.93
CA MET A 1 -60.62 15.84 45.79
C MET A 1 -60.19 15.82 44.33
N VAL A 2 -59.19 16.56 43.99
CA VAL A 2 -58.68 16.65 42.62
C VAL A 2 -57.39 15.85 42.56
N LYS A 3 -57.38 14.73 41.79
CA LYS A 3 -56.21 13.89 41.56
C LYS A 3 -55.36 14.55 40.46
N PHE A 4 -54.21 15.09 40.82
CA PHE A 4 -53.20 15.54 39.86
C PHE A 4 -52.51 14.29 39.27
N LEU A 5 -52.75 14.07 37.97
CA LEU A 5 -52.00 13.12 37.16
C LEU A 5 -50.73 13.80 36.66
N VAL A 6 -49.60 13.48 37.24
CA VAL A 6 -48.30 13.98 36.78
C VAL A 6 -47.89 13.09 35.62
N LEU A 7 -47.96 13.64 34.39
CA LEU A 7 -47.49 12.98 33.18
C LEU A 7 -45.97 13.23 33.07
N VAL A 8 -45.17 12.24 33.43
CA VAL A 8 -43.72 12.30 33.22
C VAL A 8 -43.43 11.92 31.76
N ILE A 9 -43.19 12.96 30.96
CA ILE A 9 -42.73 12.79 29.56
C ILE A 9 -41.23 12.50 29.62
N PHE A 10 -40.86 11.24 29.46
CA PHE A 10 -39.46 10.82 29.22
C PHE A 10 -39.13 11.18 27.77
N THR A 11 -38.52 12.35 27.55
CA THR A 11 -37.92 12.71 26.30
C THR A 11 -36.61 11.92 26.14
N LEU A 12 -36.66 10.83 25.38
CA LEU A 12 -35.51 10.06 24.98
C LEU A 12 -34.76 10.88 23.93
N LEU A 13 -33.77 11.65 24.36
CA LEU A 13 -32.80 12.29 23.47
C LEU A 13 -31.93 11.20 22.85
N ALA A 14 -32.33 10.74 21.68
CA ALA A 14 -31.45 9.97 20.79
C ALA A 14 -30.31 10.87 20.34
N GLN A 15 -29.20 10.83 21.04
CA GLN A 15 -27.96 11.43 20.57
C GLN A 15 -27.47 10.63 19.38
N ALA A 16 -27.87 11.04 18.18
CA ALA A 16 -27.22 10.63 16.95
C ALA A 16 -25.76 11.09 17.06
N ARG A 17 -24.86 10.16 17.39
CA ARG A 17 -23.43 10.36 17.21
C ARG A 17 -23.19 10.48 15.70
N LEU A 18 -23.15 11.71 15.21
CA LEU A 18 -22.52 12.02 13.94
C LEU A 18 -21.03 11.77 14.12
N GLY A 19 -20.65 10.49 14.08
CA GLY A 19 -19.29 10.08 13.84
C GLY A 19 -18.95 10.51 12.43
N GLY A 20 -18.40 11.71 12.28
CA GLY A 20 -17.75 12.14 11.06
C GLY A 20 -16.48 11.32 10.87
N ALA A 21 -16.62 10.05 10.47
CA ALA A 21 -15.59 9.39 9.75
C ALA A 21 -15.47 10.16 8.43
N SER A 22 -14.37 10.89 8.27
CA SER A 22 -13.97 11.36 6.95
C SER A 22 -13.70 10.09 6.14
N ASP A 23 -14.73 9.63 5.46
CA ASP A 23 -14.68 8.53 4.51
C ASP A 23 -13.85 9.04 3.32
N GLN A 24 -12.53 9.09 3.50
CA GLN A 24 -11.60 9.35 2.41
C GLN A 24 -11.60 8.11 1.53
N ARG A 25 -12.67 7.94 0.75
CA ARG A 25 -12.78 6.89 -0.25
C ARG A 25 -11.83 7.23 -1.38
N PHE A 26 -10.65 6.60 -1.32
CA PHE A 26 -9.76 6.61 -2.47
C PHE A 26 -10.43 5.86 -3.64
N PRO A 27 -10.16 6.29 -4.89
CA PRO A 27 -10.55 5.49 -6.04
C PRO A 27 -10.03 4.06 -5.89
N PHE A 28 -10.75 3.09 -6.45
CA PHE A 28 -10.35 1.70 -6.43
C PHE A 28 -9.78 1.28 -7.79
N VAL A 29 -8.75 0.46 -7.73
CA VAL A 29 -8.11 -0.16 -8.91
C VAL A 29 -7.96 -1.67 -8.68
N ARG A 30 -7.76 -2.40 -9.79
CA ARG A 30 -7.33 -3.80 -9.76
C ARG A 30 -5.95 -3.90 -10.40
N PHE A 31 -5.15 -4.83 -9.93
CA PHE A 31 -3.82 -5.08 -10.48
C PHE A 31 -3.81 -6.36 -11.31
N GLN A 32 -3.17 -6.30 -12.48
CA GLN A 32 -2.91 -7.47 -13.30
C GLN A 32 -1.65 -8.23 -12.86
N GLY A 33 -0.70 -7.54 -12.20
CA GLY A 33 0.53 -8.14 -11.68
C GLY A 33 1.48 -7.13 -11.07
N CYS A 34 2.48 -7.65 -10.35
CA CYS A 34 3.57 -6.86 -9.79
C CYS A 34 4.90 -7.37 -10.33
N TYR A 35 5.77 -6.47 -10.74
CA TYR A 35 7.10 -6.78 -11.27
C TYR A 35 8.07 -7.14 -10.14
N ASP A 36 8.04 -6.37 -9.06
CA ASP A 36 8.89 -6.50 -7.88
C ASP A 36 8.07 -6.22 -6.61
N GLY A 37 8.75 -6.03 -5.48
CA GLY A 37 8.10 -5.80 -4.19
C GLY A 37 7.54 -4.40 -3.97
N ASP A 38 7.66 -3.48 -4.94
CA ASP A 38 7.15 -2.11 -4.83
C ASP A 38 6.54 -1.55 -6.13
N THR A 39 6.47 -2.33 -7.21
CA THR A 39 5.95 -1.87 -8.51
C THR A 39 4.94 -2.86 -9.08
N CYS A 40 3.73 -2.39 -9.33
CA CYS A 40 2.64 -3.16 -9.93
C CYS A 40 2.05 -2.45 -11.15
N THR A 41 1.32 -3.20 -11.97
CA THR A 41 0.57 -2.66 -13.11
C THR A 41 -0.92 -2.93 -12.90
N THR A 42 -1.75 -1.90 -13.06
CA THR A 42 -3.21 -2.04 -12.98
C THR A 42 -3.77 -2.75 -14.22
N THR A 43 -5.01 -3.20 -14.13
CA THR A 43 -5.74 -3.75 -15.30
C THR A 43 -5.87 -2.76 -16.45
N ASP A 44 -5.83 -1.46 -16.17
CA ASP A 44 -5.85 -0.38 -17.16
C ASP A 44 -4.44 0.03 -17.63
N SER A 45 -3.44 -0.81 -17.36
CA SER A 45 -2.03 -0.61 -17.77
C SER A 45 -1.30 0.56 -17.09
N GLU A 46 -1.85 1.14 -16.02
CA GLU A 46 -1.16 2.13 -15.21
C GLU A 46 -0.04 1.45 -14.40
N LYS A 47 1.18 1.94 -14.53
CA LYS A 47 2.32 1.48 -13.71
C LYS A 47 2.35 2.25 -12.41
N VAL A 48 2.23 1.55 -11.30
CA VAL A 48 2.17 2.11 -9.96
C VAL A 48 3.41 1.68 -9.17
N ARG A 49 4.15 2.66 -8.66
CA ARG A 49 5.24 2.49 -7.69
C ARG A 49 4.70 2.81 -6.30
N LEU A 50 4.82 1.87 -5.38
CA LEU A 50 4.44 2.10 -3.98
C LEU A 50 5.31 3.21 -3.38
N ALA A 51 4.65 4.20 -2.78
CA ALA A 51 5.33 5.31 -2.14
C ALA A 51 6.07 4.88 -0.88
N CYS A 52 7.15 5.61 -0.55
CA CYS A 52 7.85 5.57 0.74
C CYS A 52 8.63 4.29 1.04
N ILE A 53 8.64 3.31 0.17
CA ILE A 53 9.37 2.06 0.37
C ILE A 53 10.34 1.78 -0.77
N ASP A 54 11.36 0.98 -0.46
CA ASP A 54 12.26 0.37 -1.43
C ASP A 54 12.28 -1.15 -1.21
N ALA A 55 11.97 -1.91 -2.27
CA ALA A 55 12.02 -3.36 -2.28
C ALA A 55 13.38 -3.85 -2.81
N PRO A 56 13.75 -5.12 -2.52
CA PRO A 56 14.95 -5.72 -3.09
C PRO A 56 14.93 -5.66 -4.62
N GLU A 57 16.04 -5.23 -5.18
CA GLU A 57 16.25 -5.13 -6.63
C GLU A 57 16.74 -6.46 -7.22
N LEU A 58 16.35 -6.72 -8.46
CA LEU A 58 16.88 -7.86 -9.21
C LEU A 58 18.37 -7.65 -9.49
N THR A 59 19.21 -8.54 -9.01
CA THR A 59 20.64 -8.51 -9.32
C THR A 59 20.86 -8.90 -10.78
N LYS A 60 21.16 -7.94 -11.63
CA LYS A 60 21.50 -8.18 -13.03
C LYS A 60 22.88 -8.80 -13.11
N ARG A 61 23.00 -9.90 -13.87
CA ARG A 61 24.31 -10.46 -14.19
C ARG A 61 25.15 -9.38 -14.90
N PRO A 62 26.38 -9.08 -14.45
CA PRO A 62 27.29 -8.28 -15.25
C PRO A 62 27.44 -8.93 -16.63
N ARG A 63 27.39 -8.12 -17.70
CA ARG A 63 27.78 -8.61 -19.02
C ARG A 63 29.29 -8.88 -19.00
N LEU A 64 29.69 -10.04 -18.48
CA LEU A 64 31.06 -10.49 -18.53
C LEU A 64 31.39 -10.79 -20.01
N ARG A 65 32.35 -10.06 -20.57
CA ARG A 65 33.11 -10.58 -21.72
C ARG A 65 33.55 -11.98 -21.34
N ALA A 66 33.37 -12.93 -22.26
CA ALA A 66 33.66 -14.34 -22.06
C ALA A 66 35.09 -14.59 -21.56
N THR A 67 35.28 -14.53 -20.27
CA THR A 67 36.45 -15.03 -19.56
C THR A 67 36.00 -16.30 -18.83
N ARG A 68 36.86 -17.32 -18.82
CA ARG A 68 36.64 -18.67 -18.27
C ARG A 68 36.34 -18.70 -16.76
N MET A 69 35.61 -17.73 -16.22
CA MET A 69 35.18 -17.70 -14.83
C MET A 69 33.87 -18.48 -14.66
N ARG A 70 33.81 -19.32 -13.62
CA ARG A 70 32.59 -20.00 -13.21
C ARG A 70 31.45 -19.00 -13.07
N PRO A 71 30.23 -19.33 -13.54
CA PRO A 71 29.07 -18.48 -13.32
C PRO A 71 28.87 -18.26 -11.82
N ILE A 72 28.91 -17.01 -11.36
CA ILE A 72 28.49 -16.69 -10.01
C ILE A 72 26.96 -16.84 -9.98
N ALA A 73 26.46 -17.72 -9.11
CA ALA A 73 25.03 -17.82 -8.86
C ALA A 73 24.58 -16.56 -8.11
N TYR A 74 23.72 -15.75 -8.75
CA TYR A 74 23.09 -14.60 -8.08
C TYR A 74 21.87 -15.09 -7.33
N ASP A 75 21.83 -14.82 -6.01
CA ASP A 75 20.65 -15.09 -5.19
C ASP A 75 19.66 -13.93 -5.31
N ASN A 76 18.59 -14.15 -6.05
CA ASN A 76 17.47 -13.22 -6.18
C ASN A 76 16.29 -13.59 -5.28
N SER A 77 16.46 -14.47 -4.32
CA SER A 77 15.37 -14.98 -3.48
C SER A 77 14.65 -13.87 -2.69
N LEU A 78 15.35 -12.82 -2.28
CA LEU A 78 14.74 -11.67 -1.61
C LEU A 78 13.85 -10.87 -2.57
N PHE A 79 14.31 -10.66 -3.80
CA PHE A 79 13.52 -10.01 -4.84
C PHE A 79 12.22 -10.79 -5.11
N GLU A 80 12.33 -12.10 -5.33
CA GLU A 80 11.19 -12.96 -5.65
C GLU A 80 10.20 -13.02 -4.49
N ARG A 81 10.65 -13.23 -3.24
CA ARG A 81 9.79 -13.23 -2.06
C ARG A 81 9.07 -11.91 -1.84
N SER A 82 9.76 -10.80 -2.05
CA SER A 82 9.16 -9.46 -1.94
C SER A 82 8.07 -9.25 -2.99
N ALA A 83 8.33 -9.62 -4.24
CA ALA A 83 7.36 -9.54 -5.32
C ALA A 83 6.15 -10.45 -5.09
N ASP A 84 6.37 -11.69 -4.64
CA ASP A 84 5.31 -12.66 -4.35
C ASP A 84 4.43 -12.21 -3.19
N HIS A 85 5.01 -11.63 -2.15
CA HIS A 85 4.26 -11.09 -1.02
C HIS A 85 3.36 -9.94 -1.49
N LEU A 86 3.88 -9.00 -2.28
CA LEU A 86 3.07 -7.91 -2.82
C LEU A 86 1.94 -8.42 -3.72
N ARG A 87 2.23 -9.38 -4.60
CA ARG A 87 1.19 -10.04 -5.44
C ARG A 87 0.10 -10.67 -4.58
N ALA A 88 0.46 -11.39 -3.52
CA ALA A 88 -0.50 -12.02 -2.61
C ALA A 88 -1.40 -10.98 -1.92
N LEU A 89 -0.89 -9.79 -1.60
CA LEU A 89 -1.68 -8.73 -1.00
C LEU A 89 -2.72 -8.15 -1.96
N VAL A 90 -2.36 -7.91 -3.24
CA VAL A 90 -3.19 -7.14 -4.18
C VAL A 90 -3.99 -7.97 -5.17
N SER A 91 -3.61 -9.23 -5.43
CA SER A 91 -4.25 -10.07 -6.45
C SER A 91 -5.72 -10.34 -6.17
N GLY A 92 -6.56 -10.14 -7.18
CA GLY A 92 -8.00 -10.40 -7.12
C GLY A 92 -8.78 -9.43 -6.24
N ARG A 93 -8.16 -8.39 -5.70
CA ARG A 93 -8.79 -7.43 -4.79
C ARG A 93 -9.06 -6.08 -5.44
N MET A 94 -10.05 -5.38 -4.90
CA MET A 94 -10.23 -3.95 -5.12
C MET A 94 -9.32 -3.22 -4.15
N VAL A 95 -8.37 -2.45 -4.69
CA VAL A 95 -7.33 -1.75 -3.91
C VAL A 95 -7.59 -0.26 -3.98
N GLY A 96 -7.72 0.39 -2.84
CA GLY A 96 -7.79 1.85 -2.75
C GLY A 96 -6.44 2.45 -3.14
N ILE A 97 -6.43 3.50 -3.98
CA ILE A 97 -5.20 4.13 -4.44
C ILE A 97 -5.20 5.63 -4.15
N ARG A 98 -4.21 6.09 -3.37
CA ARG A 98 -3.92 7.52 -3.17
C ARG A 98 -2.71 7.90 -4.01
N ARG A 99 -2.96 8.47 -5.18
CA ARG A 99 -1.90 8.95 -6.08
C ARG A 99 -1.23 10.20 -5.49
N ILE A 100 0.08 10.24 -5.47
CA ILE A 100 0.88 11.33 -4.91
C ILE A 100 1.52 12.15 -6.03
N THR A 101 2.23 11.49 -6.92
CA THR A 101 2.98 12.14 -8.02
C THR A 101 3.28 11.13 -9.14
N THR A 102 3.94 11.60 -10.19
CA THR A 102 4.52 10.74 -11.24
C THR A 102 6.03 10.85 -11.18
N ASP A 103 6.72 9.72 -11.26
CA ASP A 103 8.19 9.71 -11.25
C ASP A 103 8.79 9.96 -12.65
N ARG A 104 10.12 10.08 -12.69
CA ARG A 104 10.87 10.32 -13.94
C ARG A 104 10.74 9.19 -14.98
N HIS A 105 10.23 8.03 -14.58
CA HIS A 105 10.01 6.87 -15.45
C HIS A 105 8.55 6.76 -15.92
N GLY A 106 7.72 7.75 -15.60
CA GLY A 106 6.30 7.77 -15.95
C GLY A 106 5.42 6.85 -15.09
N ARG A 107 5.93 6.34 -13.94
CA ARG A 107 5.13 5.55 -13.01
C ARG A 107 4.37 6.47 -12.06
N THR A 108 3.14 6.13 -11.76
CA THR A 108 2.39 6.77 -10.68
C THR A 108 2.97 6.35 -9.34
N VAL A 109 3.42 7.29 -8.54
CA VAL A 109 3.81 7.06 -7.14
C VAL A 109 2.57 7.18 -6.28
N ALA A 110 2.22 6.13 -5.55
CA ALA A 110 0.99 6.07 -4.79
C ALA A 110 1.10 5.24 -3.51
N GLU A 111 0.23 5.54 -2.55
CA GLU A 111 -0.10 4.61 -1.47
C GLU A 111 -1.28 3.72 -1.88
N LEU A 112 -1.21 2.48 -1.49
CA LEU A 112 -2.24 1.48 -1.74
C LEU A 112 -2.86 1.02 -0.42
N PHE A 113 -4.17 0.79 -0.43
CA PHE A 113 -4.93 0.42 0.77
C PHE A 113 -5.84 -0.78 0.51
N ILE A 114 -5.82 -1.73 1.43
CA ILE A 114 -6.71 -2.90 1.46
C ILE A 114 -7.25 -3.02 2.88
N ASP A 115 -8.57 -3.01 3.03
CA ASP A 115 -9.23 -3.06 4.34
C ASP A 115 -8.64 -2.02 5.33
N ASP A 116 -8.49 -0.77 4.86
CA ASP A 116 -7.91 0.38 5.57
C ASP A 116 -6.43 0.23 5.98
N LYS A 117 -5.75 -0.84 5.54
CA LYS A 117 -4.34 -1.07 5.81
C LYS A 117 -3.48 -0.63 4.63
N ASN A 118 -2.43 0.12 4.92
CA ASN A 118 -1.46 0.54 3.90
C ASN A 118 -0.61 -0.66 3.45
N VAL A 119 -0.62 -0.95 2.15
CA VAL A 119 0.08 -2.09 1.55
C VAL A 119 1.60 -1.94 1.65
N GLY A 120 2.12 -0.71 1.44
CA GLY A 120 3.55 -0.43 1.58
C GLY A 120 4.04 -0.66 3.02
N GLN A 121 3.26 -0.22 4.00
CA GLN A 121 3.54 -0.49 5.40
C GLN A 121 3.54 -2.00 5.71
N GLN A 122 2.62 -2.77 5.14
CA GLN A 122 2.60 -4.22 5.30
C GLN A 122 3.85 -4.89 4.71
N GLN A 123 4.33 -4.42 3.54
CA GLN A 123 5.59 -4.88 2.94
C GLN A 123 6.78 -4.67 3.90
N VAL A 124 6.86 -3.50 4.54
CA VAL A 124 7.92 -3.18 5.51
C VAL A 124 7.79 -4.03 6.78
N MET A 125 6.60 -4.11 7.36
CA MET A 125 6.36 -4.88 8.60
C MET A 125 6.64 -6.38 8.43
N SER A 126 6.44 -6.91 7.23
CA SER A 126 6.71 -8.31 6.89
C SER A 126 8.16 -8.56 6.46
N GLY A 127 9.03 -7.54 6.48
CA GLY A 127 10.44 -7.67 6.10
C GLY A 127 10.69 -7.83 4.60
N HIS A 128 9.71 -7.49 3.75
CA HIS A 128 9.82 -7.59 2.30
C HIS A 128 10.22 -6.30 1.60
N ALA A 129 10.24 -5.19 2.33
CA ALA A 129 10.74 -3.89 1.88
C ALA A 129 11.31 -3.10 3.06
N VAL A 130 11.98 -2.00 2.77
CA VAL A 130 12.44 -1.03 3.76
C VAL A 130 11.83 0.35 3.49
N ILE A 131 11.77 1.20 4.52
CA ILE A 131 11.37 2.59 4.33
C ILE A 131 12.45 3.30 3.52
N SER A 132 12.03 3.95 2.43
CA SER A 132 12.91 4.76 1.61
C SER A 132 13.21 6.07 2.32
N ARG A 133 14.43 6.24 2.83
CA ARG A 133 14.84 7.46 3.55
C ARG A 133 14.62 8.74 2.73
N LYS A 134 14.79 8.64 1.42
CA LYS A 134 14.64 9.78 0.50
C LYS A 134 13.18 10.22 0.35
N TYR A 135 12.24 9.30 0.44
CA TYR A 135 10.83 9.54 0.12
C TYR A 135 9.86 9.29 1.29
N ALA A 136 10.38 8.99 2.49
CA ALA A 136 9.58 8.75 3.69
C ALA A 136 8.57 9.87 3.98
N TRP A 137 8.92 11.11 3.68
CA TRP A 137 8.08 12.29 3.88
C TRP A 137 6.73 12.27 3.13
N GLN A 138 6.60 11.43 2.11
CA GLN A 138 5.36 11.29 1.33
C GLN A 138 4.26 10.50 2.09
N CYS A 139 4.62 9.77 3.14
CA CYS A 139 3.70 8.90 3.88
C CYS A 139 3.77 9.19 5.38
N ALA A 140 2.63 9.53 5.97
CA ALA A 140 2.58 9.85 7.40
C ALA A 140 3.09 8.71 8.30
N TRP A 141 2.80 7.46 7.95
CA TRP A 141 3.23 6.30 8.72
C TRP A 141 4.75 6.06 8.69
N ALA A 142 5.45 6.56 7.67
CA ALA A 142 6.89 6.35 7.51
C ALA A 142 7.75 7.39 8.27
N LEU A 143 7.14 8.46 8.79
CA LEU A 143 7.84 9.53 9.49
C LEU A 143 8.15 9.23 10.96
N GLY A 144 7.46 8.26 11.55
CA GLY A 144 7.58 7.90 12.97
C GLY A 144 8.26 6.56 13.23
N SER A 145 8.97 6.01 12.25
CA SER A 145 9.58 4.67 12.31
C SER A 145 11.07 4.73 12.53
#